data_595dbdf81c424ae705f2145f96cc8934
#
_entry.id   595dbdf81c424ae705f2145f96cc8934
#
_cell.length_a   1.000
_cell.length_b   1.000
_cell.length_c   1.000
_cell.angle_alpha   90.00
_cell.angle_beta   90.00
_cell.angle_gamma   90.00
#
_symmetry.space_group_name_H-M   'P 1'
#
loop_
_entity.id
_entity.type
_entity.pdbx_description
1 polymer ?
#
loop_
_entity_poly.entity_id
_entity_poly.type
_entity_poly.pdbx_seq_one_letter_code
_entity_poly.pdbx_strand_id
1 'polypeptide(L)'
;MPAEAADRPGDMADATIDAFHRGAFFLAQPAGRGHRAGLDAMILAGAVPTGFAGNLADLGAGAGAAGLAVAARCPDARVVLVERDAEMAAYARRSLALPQNAALRGRADVLAADVTLSGEARAAAGLCDRAFDFAIMNPPFNASADRASFDDLRKRAHVMPPDMFGQWTRTAAAIVKPGGFLALIARPASLEAILSALAGRFGEASIVPIHPRAEEDAIRIIIRARHGSRGGPALCPPLVLHHDGNALTSHADAICNGTASLFGD
;
A
#
# COMPACT_ATOMS: atom_id res chain seq x y z
N MET A 1 36.67 -12.38 18.44
CA MET A 1 35.67 -12.76 17.44
C MET A 1 34.40 -13.14 18.19
N PRO A 2 33.39 -12.25 18.36
CA PRO A 2 32.10 -12.67 18.86
C PRO A 2 31.28 -13.19 17.67
N ALA A 3 30.67 -14.36 17.89
CA ALA A 3 29.83 -15.06 16.92
C ALA A 3 28.57 -14.25 16.58
N GLU A 4 28.34 -14.14 15.27
CA GLU A 4 27.10 -13.69 14.66
C GLU A 4 25.92 -14.47 15.24
N ALA A 5 25.07 -13.79 16.01
CA ALA A 5 23.81 -14.35 16.46
C ALA A 5 22.92 -14.47 15.22
N ALA A 6 22.88 -15.65 14.62
CA ALA A 6 21.92 -16.00 13.60
C ALA A 6 20.51 -15.77 14.17
N ASP A 7 19.81 -14.80 13.58
CA ASP A 7 18.40 -14.51 13.78
C ASP A 7 17.60 -15.78 13.48
N ARG A 8 17.20 -16.51 14.54
CA ARG A 8 16.33 -17.69 14.41
C ARG A 8 14.95 -17.15 14.00
N PRO A 9 14.41 -17.51 12.84
CA PRO A 9 13.04 -17.15 12.53
C PRO A 9 12.13 -17.74 13.59
N GLY A 10 11.47 -16.86 14.37
CA GLY A 10 10.42 -17.26 15.27
C GLY A 10 9.43 -18.14 14.52
N ASP A 11 8.94 -19.16 15.19
CA ASP A 11 8.08 -20.23 14.68
C ASP A 11 6.88 -19.64 13.89
N MET A 12 7.06 -19.45 12.56
CA MET A 12 6.02 -18.99 11.64
C MET A 12 5.15 -20.18 11.20
N ALA A 13 4.87 -21.11 12.13
CA ALA A 13 4.12 -22.33 11.88
C ALA A 13 2.69 -22.06 11.37
N ASP A 14 2.13 -20.89 11.68
CA ASP A 14 0.76 -20.51 11.33
C ASP A 14 0.69 -19.46 10.20
N ALA A 15 1.31 -19.74 9.06
CA ALA A 15 1.17 -18.89 7.87
C ALA A 15 0.27 -19.55 6.83
N THR A 16 -0.60 -18.76 6.19
CA THR A 16 -1.24 -19.15 4.93
C THR A 16 -0.48 -18.59 3.74
N ILE A 17 -0.54 -19.27 2.61
CA ILE A 17 -0.04 -18.77 1.33
C ILE A 17 -1.26 -18.56 0.43
N ASP A 18 -1.53 -17.32 0.08
CA ASP A 18 -2.69 -16.95 -0.72
C ASP A 18 -2.23 -16.51 -2.12
N ALA A 19 -2.95 -16.94 -3.16
CA ALA A 19 -2.70 -16.53 -4.53
C ALA A 19 -3.46 -15.23 -4.86
N PHE A 20 -2.80 -14.30 -5.53
CA PHE A 20 -3.36 -13.04 -6.00
C PHE A 20 -3.15 -12.87 -7.51
N HIS A 21 -3.90 -11.96 -8.14
CA HIS A 21 -3.89 -11.72 -9.59
C HIS A 21 -3.94 -13.04 -10.38
N ARG A 22 -4.90 -13.92 -10.00
CA ARG A 22 -5.10 -15.25 -10.61
C ARG A 22 -3.83 -16.10 -10.62
N GLY A 23 -3.01 -15.98 -9.57
CA GLY A 23 -1.77 -16.75 -9.39
C GLY A 23 -0.52 -16.07 -9.97
N ALA A 24 -0.59 -14.78 -10.34
CA ALA A 24 0.58 -14.04 -10.79
C ALA A 24 1.59 -13.77 -9.66
N PHE A 25 1.11 -13.72 -8.41
CA PHE A 25 1.97 -13.72 -7.24
C PHE A 25 1.28 -14.36 -6.03
N PHE A 26 2.07 -14.69 -5.01
CA PHE A 26 1.64 -15.38 -3.80
C PHE A 26 2.09 -14.60 -2.58
N LEU A 27 1.28 -14.58 -1.54
CA LEU A 27 1.55 -13.84 -0.31
C LEU A 27 1.49 -14.78 0.89
N ALA A 28 2.56 -14.81 1.68
CA ALA A 28 2.57 -15.42 2.99
C ALA A 28 1.95 -14.44 4.00
N GLN A 29 0.95 -14.89 4.76
CA GLN A 29 0.23 -14.06 5.71
C GLN A 29 0.00 -14.81 7.02
N PRO A 30 -0.17 -14.10 8.18
CA PRO A 30 -0.55 -14.75 9.43
C PRO A 30 -1.88 -15.51 9.29
N ALA A 31 -1.93 -16.76 9.76
CA ALA A 31 -3.16 -17.53 9.78
C ALA A 31 -4.06 -17.08 10.93
N GLY A 32 -5.29 -16.67 10.61
CA GLY A 32 -6.35 -16.39 11.61
C GLY A 32 -6.15 -15.15 12.49
N ARG A 33 -5.04 -14.42 12.37
CA ARG A 33 -4.72 -13.21 13.16
C ARG A 33 -4.13 -12.10 12.28
N GLY A 34 -4.19 -10.85 12.76
CA GLY A 34 -3.68 -9.69 12.05
C GLY A 34 -4.57 -9.23 10.89
N HIS A 35 -4.08 -8.21 10.18
CA HIS A 35 -4.74 -7.72 8.97
C HIS A 35 -4.34 -8.60 7.79
N ARG A 36 -5.31 -9.30 7.19
CA ARG A 36 -5.08 -10.02 5.93
C ARG A 36 -5.21 -9.06 4.76
N ALA A 37 -4.30 -9.15 3.84
CA ALA A 37 -4.40 -8.42 2.59
C ALA A 37 -5.68 -8.84 1.85
N GLY A 38 -6.40 -7.85 1.38
CA GLY A 38 -7.67 -8.01 0.70
C GLY A 38 -7.79 -7.09 -0.51
N LEU A 39 -9.00 -6.80 -0.86
CA LEU A 39 -9.37 -6.00 -2.02
C LEU A 39 -8.72 -4.60 -2.01
N ASP A 40 -8.61 -3.98 -0.84
CA ASP A 40 -8.02 -2.64 -0.68
C ASP A 40 -6.60 -2.57 -1.25
N ALA A 41 -5.76 -3.59 -1.01
CA ALA A 41 -4.39 -3.64 -1.52
C ALA A 41 -4.35 -3.78 -3.06
N MET A 42 -5.26 -4.56 -3.64
CA MET A 42 -5.34 -4.75 -5.10
C MET A 42 -5.84 -3.48 -5.80
N ILE A 43 -6.84 -2.82 -5.23
CA ILE A 43 -7.37 -1.54 -5.74
C ILE A 43 -6.28 -0.44 -5.65
N LEU A 44 -5.54 -0.39 -4.53
CA LEU A 44 -4.42 0.54 -4.39
C LEU A 44 -3.33 0.29 -5.42
N ALA A 45 -2.96 -0.97 -5.66
CA ALA A 45 -2.01 -1.32 -6.72
C ALA A 45 -2.52 -0.89 -8.11
N GLY A 46 -3.84 -0.95 -8.34
CA GLY A 46 -4.49 -0.45 -9.55
C GLY A 46 -4.39 1.07 -9.74
N ALA A 47 -4.06 1.84 -8.70
CA ALA A 47 -3.81 3.29 -8.83
C ALA A 47 -2.46 3.63 -9.49
N VAL A 48 -1.56 2.66 -9.62
CA VAL A 48 -0.30 2.80 -10.37
C VAL A 48 -0.58 2.55 -11.85
N PRO A 49 -0.06 3.36 -12.79
CA PRO A 49 -0.28 3.17 -14.23
C PRO A 49 0.09 1.77 -14.74
N THR A 50 -0.62 1.29 -15.74
CA THR A 50 -0.23 0.06 -16.46
C THR A 50 1.09 0.32 -17.19
N GLY A 51 2.08 -0.59 -17.02
CA GLY A 51 3.40 -0.39 -17.62
C GLY A 51 4.28 0.63 -16.87
N PHE A 52 3.95 0.95 -15.62
CA PHE A 52 4.82 1.78 -14.79
C PHE A 52 6.25 1.21 -14.76
N ALA A 53 7.21 2.06 -15.09
CA ALA A 53 8.64 1.79 -15.04
C ALA A 53 9.31 2.80 -14.10
N GLY A 54 9.99 2.32 -13.07
CA GLY A 54 10.63 3.19 -12.08
C GLY A 54 10.64 2.61 -10.67
N ASN A 55 11.08 3.42 -9.72
CA ASN A 55 11.16 3.03 -8.32
C ASN A 55 9.86 3.38 -7.58
N LEU A 56 9.27 2.40 -6.90
CA LEU A 56 8.06 2.57 -6.10
C LEU A 56 8.33 2.22 -4.63
N ALA A 57 7.84 3.04 -3.71
CA ALA A 57 7.79 2.75 -2.29
C ALA A 57 6.37 2.37 -1.87
N ASP A 58 6.19 1.20 -1.23
CA ASP A 58 4.97 0.81 -0.55
C ASP A 58 5.14 1.12 0.95
N LEU A 59 4.53 2.21 1.41
CA LEU A 59 4.71 2.75 2.76
C LEU A 59 3.73 2.10 3.74
N GLY A 60 4.27 1.37 4.73
CA GLY A 60 3.48 0.54 5.64
C GLY A 60 2.98 -0.73 4.93
N ALA A 61 3.89 -1.39 4.22
CA ALA A 61 3.57 -2.49 3.29
C ALA A 61 2.92 -3.71 3.94
N GLY A 62 3.03 -3.87 5.27
CA GLY A 62 2.59 -5.09 5.94
C GLY A 62 3.28 -6.32 5.38
N ALA A 63 2.53 -7.34 4.97
CA ALA A 63 3.04 -8.53 4.29
C ALA A 63 3.44 -8.28 2.81
N GLY A 64 3.26 -7.05 2.29
CA GLY A 64 3.71 -6.64 0.96
C GLY A 64 2.67 -6.74 -0.16
N ALA A 65 1.39 -6.87 0.14
CA ALA A 65 0.37 -7.19 -0.86
C ALA A 65 0.27 -6.15 -2.00
N ALA A 66 0.20 -4.85 -1.68
CA ALA A 66 0.03 -3.81 -2.69
C ALA A 66 1.31 -3.64 -3.54
N GLY A 67 2.48 -3.60 -2.89
CA GLY A 67 3.75 -3.49 -3.60
C GLY A 67 4.04 -4.70 -4.49
N LEU A 68 3.77 -5.93 -4.01
CA LEU A 68 3.94 -7.15 -4.83
C LEU A 68 2.94 -7.21 -5.99
N ALA A 69 1.71 -6.73 -5.80
CA ALA A 69 0.74 -6.58 -6.88
C ALA A 69 1.25 -5.64 -7.98
N VAL A 70 1.87 -4.50 -7.61
CA VAL A 70 2.53 -3.62 -8.59
C VAL A 70 3.70 -4.32 -9.26
N ALA A 71 4.60 -4.98 -8.51
CA ALA A 71 5.74 -5.69 -9.07
C ALA A 71 5.32 -6.80 -10.04
N ALA A 72 4.19 -7.48 -9.79
CA ALA A 72 3.67 -8.53 -10.65
C ALA A 72 3.10 -7.98 -11.96
N ARG A 73 2.39 -6.82 -11.92
CA ARG A 73 1.76 -6.24 -13.12
C ARG A 73 2.66 -5.29 -13.92
N CYS A 74 3.71 -4.78 -13.31
CA CYS A 74 4.64 -3.81 -13.92
C CYS A 74 6.06 -4.40 -13.93
N PRO A 75 6.46 -5.11 -15.00
CA PRO A 75 7.74 -5.84 -15.04
C PRO A 75 8.98 -4.93 -14.94
N ASP A 76 8.85 -3.67 -15.30
CA ASP A 76 9.96 -2.68 -15.24
C ASP A 76 9.96 -1.86 -13.94
N ALA A 77 9.02 -2.14 -13.02
CA ALA A 77 9.00 -1.53 -11.70
C ALA A 77 10.00 -2.18 -10.74
N ARG A 78 10.65 -1.34 -9.92
CA ARG A 78 11.41 -1.74 -8.74
C ARG A 78 10.65 -1.28 -7.51
N VAL A 79 10.36 -2.20 -6.60
CA VAL A 79 9.48 -1.95 -5.46
C VAL A 79 10.23 -2.12 -4.15
N VAL A 80 10.10 -1.15 -3.25
CA VAL A 80 10.59 -1.24 -1.86
C VAL A 80 9.40 -1.30 -0.93
N LEU A 81 9.26 -2.43 -0.23
CA LEU A 81 8.24 -2.68 0.78
C LEU A 81 8.76 -2.12 2.12
N VAL A 82 8.24 -0.98 2.54
CA VAL A 82 8.67 -0.29 3.77
C VAL A 82 7.76 -0.70 4.91
N GLU A 83 8.28 -1.44 5.91
CA GLU A 83 7.48 -1.92 7.03
C GLU A 83 8.31 -1.84 8.33
N ARG A 84 7.71 -1.27 9.39
CA ARG A 84 8.38 -1.13 10.69
C ARG A 84 8.15 -2.32 11.62
N ASP A 85 7.03 -3.01 11.47
CA ASP A 85 6.74 -4.19 12.28
C ASP A 85 7.58 -5.37 11.79
N ALA A 86 8.45 -5.88 12.67
CA ALA A 86 9.42 -6.91 12.31
C ALA A 86 8.75 -8.22 11.87
N GLU A 87 7.59 -8.57 12.46
CA GLU A 87 6.82 -9.76 12.10
C GLU A 87 6.24 -9.62 10.70
N MET A 88 5.59 -8.48 10.39
CA MET A 88 5.03 -8.22 9.06
C MET A 88 6.11 -8.12 7.99
N ALA A 89 7.25 -7.49 8.29
CA ALA A 89 8.41 -7.46 7.40
C ALA A 89 8.97 -8.87 7.13
N ALA A 90 8.94 -9.77 8.13
CA ALA A 90 9.32 -11.18 7.93
C ALA A 90 8.34 -11.91 7.00
N TYR A 91 7.02 -11.67 7.09
CA TYR A 91 6.05 -12.20 6.12
C TYR A 91 6.28 -11.67 4.71
N ALA A 92 6.62 -10.38 4.56
CA ALA A 92 6.95 -9.80 3.26
C ALA A 92 8.21 -10.47 2.65
N ARG A 93 9.26 -10.67 3.44
CA ARG A 93 10.48 -11.41 3.00
C ARG A 93 10.16 -12.85 2.64
N ARG A 94 9.32 -13.53 3.44
CA ARG A 94 8.86 -14.89 3.14
C ARG A 94 8.10 -14.94 1.82
N SER A 95 7.23 -13.98 1.56
CA SER A 95 6.51 -13.86 0.29
C SER A 95 7.48 -13.76 -0.90
N LEU A 96 8.49 -12.89 -0.81
CA LEU A 96 9.53 -12.78 -1.86
C LEU A 96 10.36 -14.06 -2.03
N ALA A 97 10.57 -14.81 -0.96
CA ALA A 97 11.34 -16.06 -1.00
C ALA A 97 10.55 -17.24 -1.61
N LEU A 98 9.23 -17.15 -1.75
CA LEU A 98 8.41 -18.22 -2.32
C LEU A 98 8.88 -18.56 -3.74
N PRO A 99 8.98 -19.86 -4.10
CA PRO A 99 9.33 -20.27 -5.46
C PRO A 99 8.41 -19.70 -6.53
N GLN A 100 7.11 -19.57 -6.21
CA GLN A 100 6.09 -19.03 -7.11
C GLN A 100 6.34 -17.55 -7.45
N ASN A 101 7.06 -16.81 -6.59
CA ASN A 101 7.40 -15.40 -6.76
C ASN A 101 8.80 -15.18 -7.36
N ALA A 102 9.40 -16.21 -7.96
CA ALA A 102 10.75 -16.12 -8.52
C ALA A 102 10.93 -14.94 -9.50
N ALA A 103 9.89 -14.61 -10.29
CA ALA A 103 9.90 -13.50 -11.24
C ALA A 103 9.95 -12.10 -10.56
N LEU A 104 9.64 -12.02 -9.28
CA LEU A 104 9.69 -10.76 -8.50
C LEU A 104 11.06 -10.53 -7.83
N ARG A 105 11.89 -11.57 -7.73
CA ARG A 105 13.21 -11.48 -7.10
C ARG A 105 14.11 -10.49 -7.85
N GLY A 106 14.84 -9.66 -7.09
CA GLY A 106 15.70 -8.61 -7.64
C GLY A 106 14.95 -7.37 -8.15
N ARG A 107 13.60 -7.39 -8.11
CA ARG A 107 12.76 -6.23 -8.42
C ARG A 107 11.92 -5.74 -7.23
N ALA A 108 11.83 -6.52 -6.17
CA ALA A 108 11.18 -6.13 -4.92
C ALA A 108 12.08 -6.46 -3.74
N ASP A 109 12.20 -5.51 -2.79
CA ASP A 109 12.99 -5.60 -1.58
C ASP A 109 12.17 -5.17 -0.36
N VAL A 110 12.55 -5.63 0.84
CA VAL A 110 11.92 -5.26 2.11
C VAL A 110 12.86 -4.37 2.92
N LEU A 111 12.43 -3.15 3.19
CA LEU A 111 13.11 -2.19 4.04
C LEU A 111 12.41 -2.12 5.41
N ALA A 112 13.12 -2.54 6.47
CA ALA A 112 12.64 -2.39 7.83
C ALA A 112 12.85 -0.93 8.30
N ALA A 113 11.81 -0.09 8.15
CA ALA A 113 11.88 1.32 8.51
C ALA A 113 10.52 1.87 8.96
N ASP A 114 10.55 2.86 9.85
CA ASP A 114 9.35 3.58 10.27
C ASP A 114 9.10 4.77 9.32
N VAL A 115 7.93 4.78 8.69
CA VAL A 115 7.49 5.84 7.77
C VAL A 115 7.35 7.20 8.47
N THR A 116 7.24 7.25 9.79
CA THR A 116 7.11 8.50 10.56
C THR A 116 8.45 9.22 10.79
N LEU A 117 9.58 8.57 10.49
CA LEU A 117 10.90 9.18 10.58
C LEU A 117 11.03 10.39 9.64
N SER A 118 11.85 11.37 10.04
CA SER A 118 12.10 12.58 9.25
C SER A 118 13.59 12.94 9.22
N GLY A 119 13.97 13.81 8.27
CA GLY A 119 15.34 14.32 8.15
C GLY A 119 16.39 13.21 8.03
N GLU A 120 17.50 13.38 8.75
CA GLU A 120 18.64 12.44 8.74
C GLU A 120 18.26 11.04 9.22
N ALA A 121 17.41 10.92 10.24
CA ALA A 121 16.95 9.61 10.74
C ALA A 121 16.21 8.81 9.66
N ARG A 122 15.38 9.48 8.84
CA ARG A 122 14.68 8.86 7.72
C ARG A 122 15.69 8.40 6.64
N ALA A 123 16.64 9.28 6.27
CA ALA A 123 17.65 8.94 5.27
C ALA A 123 18.57 7.79 5.73
N ALA A 124 18.99 7.81 7.00
CA ALA A 124 19.80 6.75 7.60
C ALA A 124 19.05 5.41 7.65
N ALA A 125 17.71 5.43 7.76
CA ALA A 125 16.87 4.24 7.67
C ALA A 125 16.67 3.73 6.22
N GLY A 126 17.30 4.36 5.21
CA GLY A 126 17.24 3.94 3.80
C GLY A 126 16.15 4.63 2.96
N LEU A 127 15.32 5.49 3.57
CA LEU A 127 14.31 6.29 2.87
C LEU A 127 14.94 7.60 2.36
N CYS A 128 15.79 7.50 1.34
CA CYS A 128 16.55 8.63 0.79
C CYS A 128 15.65 9.64 0.06
N ASP A 129 16.08 10.91 0.01
CA ASP A 129 15.37 11.98 -0.70
C ASP A 129 15.29 11.68 -2.20
N ARG A 130 14.10 11.92 -2.78
CA ARG A 130 13.86 11.85 -4.22
C ARG A 130 14.34 10.55 -4.87
N ALA A 131 14.26 9.43 -4.14
CA ALA A 131 14.69 8.12 -4.62
C ALA A 131 13.61 7.39 -5.42
N PHE A 132 12.34 7.79 -5.28
CA PHE A 132 11.19 7.09 -5.83
C PHE A 132 10.43 7.94 -6.86
N ASP A 133 9.89 7.28 -7.87
CA ASP A 133 9.02 7.88 -8.88
C ASP A 133 7.56 7.84 -8.44
N PHE A 134 7.22 6.87 -7.58
CA PHE A 134 5.88 6.67 -7.05
C PHE A 134 5.94 6.20 -5.59
N ALA A 135 4.99 6.64 -4.76
CA ALA A 135 4.74 6.04 -3.45
C ALA A 135 3.28 5.60 -3.35
N ILE A 136 3.03 4.43 -2.75
CA ILE A 136 1.69 3.99 -2.39
C ILE A 136 1.59 3.82 -0.88
N MET A 137 0.39 3.99 -0.31
CA MET A 137 0.15 3.73 1.12
C MET A 137 -1.28 3.29 1.39
N ASN A 138 -1.41 2.28 2.24
CA ASN A 138 -2.67 1.80 2.80
C ASN A 138 -2.63 1.97 4.33
N PRO A 139 -2.79 3.19 4.83
CA PRO A 139 -2.64 3.46 6.25
C PRO A 139 -3.74 2.81 7.08
N PRO A 140 -3.53 2.55 8.40
CA PRO A 140 -4.56 2.02 9.27
C PRO A 140 -5.78 2.95 9.34
N PHE A 141 -7.01 2.38 9.30
CA PHE A 141 -8.24 3.15 9.14
C PHE A 141 -8.99 3.45 10.44
N ASN A 142 -8.67 2.78 11.55
CA ASN A 142 -9.45 2.91 12.77
C ASN A 142 -8.86 3.99 13.68
N ALA A 143 -9.70 4.97 14.06
CA ALA A 143 -9.37 5.85 15.17
C ALA A 143 -9.24 5.03 16.47
N SER A 144 -8.42 5.50 17.42
CA SER A 144 -8.22 4.85 18.73
C SER A 144 -9.53 4.64 19.53
N ALA A 145 -10.62 5.29 19.13
CA ALA A 145 -11.94 5.21 19.74
C ALA A 145 -12.84 4.10 19.14
N ASP A 146 -12.48 3.52 18.00
CA ASP A 146 -13.23 2.39 17.42
C ASP A 146 -12.98 1.13 18.25
N ARG A 147 -14.06 0.34 18.52
CA ARG A 147 -14.08 -0.83 19.40
C ARG A 147 -12.85 -1.71 19.19
N ALA A 148 -12.08 -1.89 20.26
CA ALA A 148 -10.89 -2.73 20.30
C ALA A 148 -11.21 -4.17 19.82
N SER A 149 -10.53 -4.63 18.77
CA SER A 149 -10.53 -6.04 18.43
C SER A 149 -9.69 -6.81 19.48
N PHE A 150 -10.08 -8.06 19.78
CA PHE A 150 -9.41 -8.91 20.76
C PHE A 150 -8.00 -9.37 20.34
N ASP A 151 -7.56 -9.03 19.14
CA ASP A 151 -6.28 -9.44 18.57
C ASP A 151 -5.29 -8.27 18.62
N ASP A 152 -4.18 -8.45 19.34
CA ASP A 152 -3.15 -7.41 19.55
C ASP A 152 -2.42 -7.01 18.25
N LEU A 153 -2.32 -7.90 17.26
CA LEU A 153 -1.77 -7.60 15.94
C LEU A 153 -2.73 -6.69 15.13
N ARG A 154 -4.04 -6.96 15.21
CA ARG A 154 -5.07 -6.09 14.63
C ARG A 154 -5.10 -4.73 15.31
N LYS A 155 -4.94 -4.65 16.63
CA LYS A 155 -4.86 -3.38 17.37
C LYS A 155 -3.70 -2.54 16.88
N ARG A 156 -2.50 -3.10 16.73
CA ARG A 156 -1.31 -2.37 16.24
C ARG A 156 -1.45 -1.90 14.79
N ALA A 157 -2.10 -2.69 13.94
CA ALA A 157 -2.30 -2.38 12.52
C ALA A 157 -3.45 -1.40 12.23
N HIS A 158 -4.41 -1.21 13.17
CA HIS A 158 -5.65 -0.48 12.89
C HIS A 158 -5.82 0.83 13.66
N VAL A 159 -4.93 1.15 14.61
CA VAL A 159 -5.03 2.41 15.37
C VAL A 159 -4.30 3.51 14.61
N MET A 160 -5.06 4.50 14.15
CA MET A 160 -4.53 5.70 13.49
C MET A 160 -3.97 6.67 14.54
N PRO A 161 -2.63 6.92 14.56
CA PRO A 161 -2.05 7.94 15.42
C PRO A 161 -2.57 9.34 15.05
N PRO A 162 -2.60 10.29 16.01
CA PRO A 162 -2.82 11.69 15.67
C PRO A 162 -1.83 12.16 14.59
N ASP A 163 -2.29 12.98 13.62
CA ASP A 163 -1.48 13.51 12.50
C ASP A 163 -0.79 12.44 11.61
N MET A 164 -1.29 11.23 11.57
CA MET A 164 -0.68 10.15 10.76
C MET A 164 -0.60 10.53 9.27
N PHE A 165 -1.69 11.04 8.69
CA PHE A 165 -1.68 11.46 7.28
C PHE A 165 -0.64 12.56 7.03
N GLY A 166 -0.48 13.52 7.95
CA GLY A 166 0.53 14.57 7.85
C GLY A 166 1.95 14.02 7.89
N GLN A 167 2.22 13.06 8.77
CA GLN A 167 3.53 12.42 8.90
C GLN A 167 3.88 11.59 7.66
N TRP A 168 2.98 10.71 7.22
CA TRP A 168 3.22 9.83 6.08
C TRP A 168 3.31 10.60 4.76
N THR A 169 2.46 11.62 4.56
CA THR A 169 2.53 12.50 3.38
C THR A 169 3.83 13.31 3.36
N ARG A 170 4.34 13.74 4.52
CA ARG A 170 5.63 14.43 4.64
C ARG A 170 6.79 13.53 4.21
N THR A 171 6.79 12.27 4.65
CA THR A 171 7.78 11.28 4.23
C THR A 171 7.66 11.00 2.72
N ALA A 172 6.45 10.76 2.21
CA ALA A 172 6.22 10.57 0.79
C ALA A 172 6.75 11.76 -0.04
N ALA A 173 6.48 13.02 0.40
CA ALA A 173 6.97 14.22 -0.28
C ALA A 173 8.51 14.33 -0.27
N ALA A 174 9.17 13.84 0.78
CA ALA A 174 10.63 13.85 0.84
C ALA A 174 11.26 12.82 -0.12
N ILE A 175 10.70 11.60 -0.16
CA ILE A 175 11.30 10.49 -0.91
C ILE A 175 10.87 10.43 -2.39
N VAL A 176 9.70 11.01 -2.75
CA VAL A 176 9.21 11.03 -4.13
C VAL A 176 9.86 12.18 -4.90
N LYS A 177 10.29 11.92 -6.12
CA LYS A 177 10.85 12.92 -7.04
C LYS A 177 9.82 14.01 -7.35
N PRO A 178 10.23 15.26 -7.62
CA PRO A 178 9.34 16.26 -8.19
C PRO A 178 8.67 15.75 -9.46
N GLY A 179 7.35 15.92 -9.57
CA GLY A 179 6.54 15.39 -10.68
C GLY A 179 6.15 13.92 -10.54
N GLY A 180 6.71 13.18 -9.60
CA GLY A 180 6.27 11.83 -9.24
C GLY A 180 4.93 11.83 -8.51
N PHE A 181 4.44 10.65 -8.12
CA PHE A 181 3.09 10.49 -7.60
C PHE A 181 3.06 9.83 -6.22
N LEU A 182 2.01 10.15 -5.49
CA LEU A 182 1.56 9.44 -4.29
C LEU A 182 0.14 8.92 -4.57
N ALA A 183 -0.12 7.64 -4.28
CA ALA A 183 -1.47 7.14 -4.20
C ALA A 183 -1.75 6.53 -2.82
N LEU A 184 -2.97 6.70 -2.35
CA LEU A 184 -3.40 6.14 -1.07
C LEU A 184 -4.84 5.68 -1.14
N ILE A 185 -5.17 4.67 -0.32
CA ILE A 185 -6.53 4.23 -0.06
C ILE A 185 -6.93 4.61 1.36
N ALA A 186 -8.18 5.05 1.55
CA ALA A 186 -8.69 5.41 2.86
C ALA A 186 -10.22 5.29 2.93
N ARG A 187 -10.80 5.50 4.13
CA ARG A 187 -12.25 5.70 4.30
C ARG A 187 -12.64 7.11 3.82
N PRO A 188 -13.84 7.32 3.26
CA PRO A 188 -14.32 8.65 2.86
C PRO A 188 -14.26 9.69 3.99
N ALA A 189 -14.51 9.30 5.24
CA ALA A 189 -14.41 10.16 6.41
C ALA A 189 -13.02 10.79 6.64
N SER A 190 -11.96 10.23 6.04
CA SER A 190 -10.60 10.76 6.13
C SER A 190 -10.27 11.78 5.04
N LEU A 191 -11.18 12.08 4.12
CA LEU A 191 -10.91 12.91 2.94
C LEU A 191 -10.37 14.30 3.31
N GLU A 192 -10.99 14.98 4.27
CA GLU A 192 -10.57 16.31 4.71
C GLU A 192 -9.13 16.30 5.28
N ALA A 193 -8.83 15.33 6.16
CA ALA A 193 -7.51 15.19 6.76
C ALA A 193 -6.43 14.88 5.70
N ILE A 194 -6.77 14.06 4.71
CA ILE A 194 -5.85 13.71 3.60
C ILE A 194 -5.58 14.94 2.74
N LEU A 195 -6.62 15.67 2.30
CA LEU A 195 -6.45 16.87 1.47
C LEU A 195 -5.64 17.93 2.19
N SER A 196 -5.86 18.12 3.51
CA SER A 196 -5.06 19.00 4.35
C SER A 196 -3.60 18.55 4.42
N ALA A 197 -3.32 17.26 4.56
CA ALA A 197 -1.97 16.70 4.57
C ALA A 197 -1.23 16.87 3.23
N LEU A 198 -1.95 16.75 2.10
CA LEU A 198 -1.40 16.93 0.75
C LEU A 198 -1.05 18.39 0.46
N ALA A 199 -1.76 19.35 1.05
CA ALA A 199 -1.62 20.78 0.76
C ALA A 199 -0.16 21.26 0.82
N GLY A 200 0.29 21.97 -0.21
CA GLY A 200 1.64 22.50 -0.33
C GLY A 200 2.73 21.49 -0.70
N ARG A 201 2.39 20.19 -0.81
CA ARG A 201 3.32 19.11 -1.19
C ARG A 201 2.90 18.40 -2.47
N PHE A 202 1.63 17.99 -2.53
CA PHE A 202 1.03 17.31 -3.67
C PHE A 202 -0.20 18.09 -4.15
N GLY A 203 -0.43 18.12 -5.44
CA GLY A 203 -1.62 18.68 -6.08
C GLY A 203 -2.13 17.81 -7.20
N GLU A 204 -3.09 18.31 -7.99
CA GLU A 204 -3.78 17.51 -9.02
C GLU A 204 -4.34 16.19 -8.43
N ALA A 205 -4.91 16.28 -7.23
CA ALA A 205 -5.42 15.11 -6.54
C ALA A 205 -6.65 14.53 -7.27
N SER A 206 -6.50 13.40 -7.93
CA SER A 206 -7.59 12.64 -8.53
C SER A 206 -8.19 11.71 -7.49
N ILE A 207 -9.49 11.84 -7.22
CA ILE A 207 -10.22 11.13 -6.17
C ILE A 207 -11.22 10.18 -6.82
N VAL A 208 -11.05 8.87 -6.60
CA VAL A 208 -11.98 7.83 -7.07
C VAL A 208 -12.73 7.27 -5.88
N PRO A 209 -14.05 7.48 -5.77
CA PRO A 209 -14.89 6.79 -4.79
C PRO A 209 -15.02 5.30 -5.15
N ILE A 210 -14.98 4.44 -4.13
CA ILE A 210 -15.15 2.99 -4.29
C ILE A 210 -16.45 2.59 -3.62
N HIS A 211 -17.43 2.18 -4.40
CA HIS A 211 -18.75 1.78 -3.96
C HIS A 211 -18.87 0.26 -3.91
N PRO A 212 -19.45 -0.34 -2.87
CA PRO A 212 -19.73 -1.78 -2.88
C PRO A 212 -20.75 -2.11 -3.98
N ARG A 213 -21.81 -1.30 -4.14
CA ARG A 213 -22.79 -1.33 -5.23
C ARG A 213 -23.13 0.09 -5.68
N ALA A 214 -23.73 0.23 -6.85
CA ALA A 214 -23.99 1.53 -7.48
C ALA A 214 -24.86 2.46 -6.61
N GLU A 215 -25.81 1.89 -5.87
CA GLU A 215 -26.76 2.61 -5.02
C GLU A 215 -26.32 2.77 -3.56
N GLU A 216 -25.16 2.18 -3.18
CA GLU A 216 -24.63 2.25 -1.83
C GLU A 216 -23.57 3.34 -1.72
N ASP A 217 -23.42 3.91 -0.53
CA ASP A 217 -22.38 4.90 -0.26
C ASP A 217 -20.97 4.33 -0.47
N ALA A 218 -20.03 5.19 -0.85
CA ALA A 218 -18.64 4.81 -1.00
C ALA A 218 -18.07 4.32 0.35
N ILE A 219 -17.42 3.16 0.35
CA ILE A 219 -16.77 2.58 1.53
C ILE A 219 -15.28 2.89 1.58
N ARG A 220 -14.68 3.22 0.43
CA ARG A 220 -13.28 3.64 0.28
C ARG A 220 -13.18 4.79 -0.71
N ILE A 221 -12.06 5.48 -0.63
CA ILE A 221 -11.58 6.40 -1.65
C ILE A 221 -10.15 6.05 -2.00
N ILE A 222 -9.81 6.12 -3.28
CA ILE A 222 -8.42 6.21 -3.76
C ILE A 222 -8.14 7.67 -4.07
N ILE A 223 -7.00 8.16 -3.63
CA ILE A 223 -6.49 9.49 -4.00
C ILE A 223 -5.13 9.29 -4.63
N ARG A 224 -4.94 9.80 -5.86
CA ARG A 224 -3.64 9.88 -6.52
C ARG A 224 -3.30 11.34 -6.76
N ALA A 225 -2.15 11.80 -6.26
CA ALA A 225 -1.74 13.19 -6.34
C ALA A 225 -0.29 13.34 -6.81
N ARG A 226 0.02 14.44 -7.50
CA ARG A 226 1.32 14.71 -8.10
C ARG A 226 2.19 15.58 -7.21
N HIS A 227 3.43 15.14 -6.97
CA HIS A 227 4.39 15.87 -6.13
C HIS A 227 4.79 17.21 -6.78
N GLY A 228 4.68 18.29 -6.00
CA GLY A 228 5.04 19.64 -6.44
C GLY A 228 4.02 20.31 -7.35
N SER A 229 2.91 19.68 -7.71
CA SER A 229 1.83 20.33 -8.45
C SER A 229 1.05 21.31 -7.55
N ARG A 230 0.47 22.34 -8.19
CA ARG A 230 -0.45 23.32 -7.60
C ARG A 230 -1.89 23.17 -8.10
N GLY A 231 -2.15 22.18 -8.98
CA GLY A 231 -3.49 21.92 -9.50
C GLY A 231 -4.44 21.48 -8.39
N GLY A 232 -5.71 21.89 -8.53
CA GLY A 232 -6.78 21.53 -7.59
C GLY A 232 -7.17 20.05 -7.67
N PRO A 233 -8.00 19.57 -6.72
CA PRO A 233 -8.51 18.20 -6.75
C PRO A 233 -9.60 18.01 -7.82
N ALA A 234 -9.75 16.78 -8.31
CA ALA A 234 -10.80 16.34 -9.21
C ALA A 234 -11.49 15.09 -8.64
N LEU A 235 -12.81 15.06 -8.73
CA LEU A 235 -13.59 13.85 -8.47
C LEU A 235 -13.70 13.06 -9.78
N CYS A 236 -13.20 11.84 -9.75
CA CYS A 236 -13.24 10.92 -10.88
C CYS A 236 -14.51 10.05 -10.83
N PRO A 237 -14.88 9.39 -11.95
CA PRO A 237 -15.94 8.38 -11.94
C PRO A 237 -15.67 7.31 -10.87
N PRO A 238 -16.71 6.78 -10.20
CA PRO A 238 -16.53 5.80 -9.14
C PRO A 238 -16.15 4.42 -9.69
N LEU A 239 -15.47 3.63 -8.86
CA LEU A 239 -15.37 2.20 -9.05
C LEU A 239 -16.48 1.51 -8.26
N VAL A 240 -17.37 0.82 -8.96
CA VAL A 240 -18.39 -0.05 -8.36
C VAL A 240 -17.84 -1.46 -8.29
N LEU A 241 -17.81 -2.05 -7.09
CA LEU A 241 -17.18 -3.36 -6.87
C LEU A 241 -18.04 -4.51 -7.36
N HIS A 242 -19.33 -4.52 -7.00
CA HIS A 242 -20.21 -5.65 -7.23
C HIS A 242 -21.42 -5.28 -8.08
N HIS A 243 -21.85 -6.24 -8.89
CA HIS A 243 -23.22 -6.27 -9.44
C HIS A 243 -24.22 -6.74 -8.37
N ASP A 244 -25.44 -7.07 -8.80
CA ASP A 244 -26.39 -7.81 -7.96
C ASP A 244 -25.73 -9.11 -7.46
N GLY A 245 -25.61 -9.26 -6.15
CA GLY A 245 -24.92 -10.38 -5.51
C GLY A 245 -23.44 -10.07 -5.17
N ASN A 246 -22.57 -11.09 -5.19
CA ASN A 246 -21.17 -10.99 -4.73
C ASN A 246 -20.12 -11.00 -5.87
N ALA A 247 -20.54 -11.13 -7.12
CA ALA A 247 -19.65 -11.10 -8.26
C ALA A 247 -19.11 -9.69 -8.47
N LEU A 248 -17.80 -9.57 -8.72
CA LEU A 248 -17.17 -8.30 -9.10
C LEU A 248 -17.74 -7.83 -10.46
N THR A 249 -17.82 -6.50 -10.63
CA THR A 249 -18.01 -5.91 -11.96
C THR A 249 -16.79 -6.21 -12.83
N SER A 250 -16.95 -6.24 -14.14
CA SER A 250 -15.84 -6.50 -15.06
C SER A 250 -14.67 -5.55 -14.86
N HIS A 251 -14.96 -4.27 -14.53
CA HIS A 251 -13.93 -3.27 -14.28
C HIS A 251 -13.22 -3.52 -12.95
N ALA A 252 -13.97 -3.81 -11.87
CA ALA A 252 -13.38 -4.15 -10.58
C ALA A 252 -12.54 -5.44 -10.65
N ASP A 253 -13.03 -6.47 -11.36
CA ASP A 253 -12.29 -7.70 -11.59
C ASP A 253 -10.97 -7.45 -12.33
N ALA A 254 -11.00 -6.63 -13.38
CA ALA A 254 -9.79 -6.28 -14.14
C ALA A 254 -8.76 -5.55 -13.28
N ILE A 255 -9.17 -4.59 -12.44
CA ILE A 255 -8.30 -3.87 -11.51
C ILE A 255 -7.75 -4.84 -10.45
N CYS A 256 -8.62 -5.63 -9.81
CA CYS A 256 -8.23 -6.54 -8.74
C CYS A 256 -7.35 -7.70 -9.20
N ASN A 257 -7.34 -7.99 -10.50
CA ASN A 257 -6.46 -9.00 -11.10
C ASN A 257 -5.28 -8.40 -11.89
N GLY A 258 -5.07 -7.08 -11.80
CA GLY A 258 -3.89 -6.40 -12.34
C GLY A 258 -3.88 -6.25 -13.86
N THR A 259 -5.02 -6.41 -14.53
CA THR A 259 -5.15 -6.29 -16.00
C THR A 259 -5.59 -4.90 -16.48
N ALA A 260 -5.96 -4.01 -15.53
CA ALA A 260 -6.29 -2.62 -15.80
C ALA A 260 -5.74 -1.70 -14.70
N SER A 261 -5.56 -0.39 -15.02
CA SER A 261 -5.34 0.66 -14.03
C SER A 261 -6.67 1.32 -13.65
N LEU A 262 -6.70 1.90 -12.44
CA LEU A 262 -7.88 2.59 -11.91
C LEU A 262 -8.17 3.91 -12.65
N PHE A 263 -7.12 4.53 -13.21
CA PHE A 263 -7.21 5.83 -13.88
C PHE A 263 -7.17 5.73 -15.42
N GLY A 264 -7.10 4.51 -15.97
CA GLY A 264 -7.11 4.25 -17.41
C GLY A 264 -5.77 4.54 -18.11
N ASP A 265 -4.67 4.56 -17.34
CA ASP A 265 -3.31 4.87 -17.82
C ASP A 265 -2.31 3.73 -17.61
#